data_042c24131a93823d13badde009669c05
#
_entry.id   042c24131a93823d13badde009669c05
#
_cell.length_a   1.000
_cell.length_b   1.000
_cell.length_c   1.000
_cell.angle_alpha   90.00
_cell.angle_beta   90.00
_cell.angle_gamma   90.00
#
_symmetry.space_group_name_H-M   'P 1'
#
loop_
_entity.id
_entity.type
_entity.pdbx_description
1 polymer ?
#
loop_
_entity_poly.entity_id
_entity_poly.type
_entity_poly.pdbx_seq_one_letter_code
_entity_poly.pdbx_strand_id
1 'polypeptide(L)'
;MSEDLDRRSTPWLTVGLDWEGVAAALGALLVALLLGLIWSPLFWIGFAGVILALMAARWSHRTPPDLANGIVSSCDGVVVSVERVEAPSELRLTESATMRIRVSSAPSATNKVYTPIAGSLESLILEAGENGVPLATRPEDDGLTRAYLTFESRGQQVGVRLASGGFGPRIELSTEAGDIVRLGRPFGTRRLGGWCDIYVPSNTGILIWPGQTLIGGETVLGRLKSQGDPDLFDGMTAEEQEEAPVLQVETEAEPEIEEEEDDDYPSPDEVSVPEDPAEIFARLREAARKHGEMD
;
A
#
# COMPACT_ATOMS: atom_id res chain seq x y z
N MET A 1 -26.62 7.54 -3.91
CA MET A 1 -25.47 6.77 -4.41
C MET A 1 -25.68 5.25 -4.32
N SER A 2 -26.36 4.73 -3.30
CA SER A 2 -26.73 3.30 -3.21
C SER A 2 -27.74 2.86 -4.28
N GLU A 3 -28.73 3.69 -4.59
CA GLU A 3 -29.78 3.39 -5.61
C GLU A 3 -29.24 3.26 -7.04
N ASP A 4 -28.09 3.88 -7.36
CA ASP A 4 -27.47 3.76 -8.67
C ASP A 4 -26.67 2.46 -8.85
N LEU A 5 -26.22 1.84 -7.77
CA LEU A 5 -25.48 0.57 -7.82
C LEU A 5 -26.39 -0.61 -8.15
N ASP A 6 -27.62 -0.61 -7.63
CA ASP A 6 -28.64 -1.64 -7.91
C ASP A 6 -29.08 -1.66 -9.37
N ARG A 7 -28.94 -0.53 -10.07
CA ARG A 7 -29.31 -0.40 -11.49
C ARG A 7 -28.19 -0.76 -12.46
N ARG A 8 -26.96 -0.94 -11.98
CA ARG A 8 -25.83 -1.29 -12.84
C ARG A 8 -25.75 -2.79 -13.07
N SER A 9 -25.61 -3.19 -14.31
CA SER A 9 -25.38 -4.60 -14.68
C SER A 9 -24.02 -5.15 -14.18
N THR A 10 -23.07 -4.26 -13.84
CA THR A 10 -21.73 -4.59 -13.37
C THR A 10 -21.30 -3.66 -12.21
N PRO A 11 -21.95 -3.77 -11.02
CA PRO A 11 -21.68 -2.88 -9.89
C PRO A 11 -20.26 -3.01 -9.34
N TRP A 12 -19.60 -4.14 -9.58
CA TRP A 12 -18.20 -4.41 -9.21
C TRP A 12 -17.17 -3.69 -10.10
N LEU A 13 -17.58 -3.14 -11.25
CA LEU A 13 -16.69 -2.40 -12.15
C LEU A 13 -16.82 -0.88 -11.88
N THR A 14 -16.11 -0.40 -10.87
CA THR A 14 -16.13 1.01 -10.45
C THR A 14 -14.86 1.79 -10.85
N VAL A 15 -14.12 1.27 -11.82
CA VAL A 15 -12.87 1.88 -12.28
C VAL A 15 -13.18 3.02 -13.25
N GLY A 16 -12.66 4.22 -12.94
CA GLY A 16 -12.63 5.36 -13.84
C GLY A 16 -11.23 5.57 -14.42
N LEU A 17 -11.14 6.37 -15.47
CA LEU A 17 -9.88 6.83 -16.05
C LEU A 17 -9.85 8.36 -16.02
N ASP A 18 -8.73 8.93 -15.59
CA ASP A 18 -8.53 10.36 -15.66
C ASP A 18 -8.35 10.78 -17.13
N TRP A 19 -8.99 11.89 -17.53
CA TRP A 19 -8.94 12.38 -18.90
C TRP A 19 -7.50 12.60 -19.41
N GLU A 20 -6.65 13.15 -18.57
CA GLU A 20 -5.24 13.39 -18.91
C GLU A 20 -4.49 12.09 -19.23
N GLY A 21 -4.75 11.04 -18.48
CA GLY A 21 -4.17 9.74 -18.74
C GLY A 21 -4.70 9.08 -19.99
N VAL A 22 -5.97 9.30 -20.34
CA VAL A 22 -6.54 8.86 -21.62
C VAL A 22 -5.86 9.59 -22.78
N ALA A 23 -5.66 10.92 -22.67
CA ALA A 23 -4.94 11.70 -23.67
C ALA A 23 -3.48 11.23 -23.82
N ALA A 24 -2.79 10.95 -22.71
CA ALA A 24 -1.44 10.39 -22.72
C ALA A 24 -1.39 9.00 -23.38
N ALA A 25 -2.38 8.14 -23.11
CA ALA A 25 -2.49 6.82 -23.73
C ALA A 25 -2.73 6.91 -25.25
N LEU A 26 -3.57 7.84 -25.70
CA LEU A 26 -3.77 8.10 -27.13
C LEU A 26 -2.49 8.61 -27.80
N GLY A 27 -1.76 9.51 -27.15
CA GLY A 27 -0.45 9.97 -27.63
C GLY A 27 0.57 8.83 -27.73
N ALA A 28 0.64 7.99 -26.70
CA ALA A 28 1.50 6.80 -26.69
C ALA A 28 1.12 5.80 -27.80
N LEU A 29 -0.18 5.63 -28.07
CA LEU A 29 -0.67 4.77 -29.16
C LEU A 29 -0.22 5.30 -30.53
N LEU A 30 -0.33 6.59 -30.75
CA LEU A 30 0.13 7.21 -31.99
C LEU A 30 1.63 7.00 -32.19
N VAL A 31 2.43 7.18 -31.14
CA VAL A 31 3.87 6.90 -31.17
C VAL A 31 4.13 5.40 -31.44
N ALA A 32 3.39 4.50 -30.81
CA ALA A 32 3.50 3.06 -31.06
C ALA A 32 3.24 2.69 -32.53
N LEU A 33 2.21 3.29 -33.13
CA LEU A 33 1.89 3.08 -34.54
C LEU A 33 3.00 3.59 -35.46
N LEU A 34 3.55 4.79 -35.20
CA LEU A 34 4.67 5.34 -35.99
C LEU A 34 5.92 4.46 -35.87
N LEU A 35 6.24 4.00 -34.66
CA LEU A 35 7.36 3.08 -34.45
C LEU A 35 7.15 1.75 -35.16
N GLY A 36 5.92 1.24 -35.18
CA GLY A 36 5.55 0.00 -35.88
C GLY A 36 5.71 0.07 -37.39
N LEU A 37 5.59 1.29 -38.00
CA LEU A 37 5.87 1.49 -39.41
C LEU A 37 7.36 1.35 -39.76
N ILE A 38 8.25 1.62 -38.79
CA ILE A 38 9.70 1.49 -38.98
C ILE A 38 10.09 0.02 -38.80
N TRP A 39 9.60 -0.62 -37.74
CA TRP A 39 9.91 -2.01 -37.42
C TRP A 39 8.85 -2.62 -36.51
N SER A 40 8.24 -3.72 -36.94
CA SER A 40 7.12 -4.35 -36.25
C SER A 40 7.34 -4.62 -34.73
N PRO A 41 8.51 -5.07 -34.24
CA PRO A 41 8.75 -5.24 -32.81
C PRO A 41 8.69 -3.94 -32.01
N LEU A 42 9.03 -2.77 -32.59
CA LEU A 42 8.95 -1.49 -31.90
C LEU A 42 7.51 -1.09 -31.57
N PHE A 43 6.52 -1.56 -32.34
CA PHE A 43 5.11 -1.37 -32.02
C PHE A 43 4.79 -1.91 -30.62
N TRP A 44 5.26 -3.11 -30.28
CA TRP A 44 4.98 -3.72 -28.99
C TRP A 44 5.61 -2.98 -27.82
N ILE A 45 6.81 -2.39 -28.02
CA ILE A 45 7.46 -1.54 -27.03
C ILE A 45 6.63 -0.27 -26.79
N GLY A 46 6.18 0.38 -27.87
CA GLY A 46 5.30 1.55 -27.77
C GLY A 46 3.94 1.19 -27.14
N PHE A 47 3.37 0.03 -27.46
CA PHE A 47 2.11 -0.45 -26.90
C PHE A 47 2.21 -0.74 -25.41
N ALA A 48 3.35 -1.19 -24.91
CA ALA A 48 3.60 -1.30 -23.46
C ALA A 48 3.49 0.08 -22.78
N GLY A 49 3.92 1.16 -23.44
CA GLY A 49 3.73 2.53 -22.99
C GLY A 49 2.25 2.93 -22.87
N VAL A 50 1.39 2.47 -23.79
CA VAL A 50 -0.08 2.68 -23.71
C VAL A 50 -0.65 2.02 -22.46
N ILE A 51 -0.27 0.76 -22.20
CA ILE A 51 -0.72 0.03 -21.02
C ILE A 51 -0.28 0.75 -19.74
N LEU A 52 0.97 1.19 -19.69
CA LEU A 52 1.51 1.93 -18.54
C LEU A 52 0.76 3.26 -18.33
N ALA A 53 0.45 4.00 -19.39
CA ALA A 53 -0.31 5.24 -19.31
C ALA A 53 -1.74 5.00 -18.80
N LEU A 54 -2.42 3.95 -19.26
CA LEU A 54 -3.77 3.58 -18.78
C LEU A 54 -3.75 3.12 -17.29
N MET A 55 -2.73 2.37 -16.89
CA MET A 55 -2.54 2.00 -15.48
C MET A 55 -2.30 3.25 -14.62
N ALA A 56 -1.48 4.17 -15.10
CA ALA A 56 -1.21 5.43 -14.42
C ALA A 56 -2.40 6.40 -14.39
N ALA A 57 -3.44 6.19 -15.20
CA ALA A 57 -4.66 6.98 -15.27
C ALA A 57 -5.80 6.41 -14.43
N ARG A 58 -5.65 5.20 -13.91
CA ARG A 58 -6.75 4.48 -13.24
C ARG A 58 -7.08 5.10 -11.89
N TRP A 59 -8.37 5.32 -11.65
CA TRP A 59 -8.90 5.68 -10.34
C TRP A 59 -10.17 4.89 -10.04
N SER A 60 -10.56 4.83 -8.77
CA SER A 60 -11.78 4.17 -8.35
C SER A 60 -12.56 5.09 -7.42
N HIS A 61 -13.88 5.08 -7.57
CA HIS A 61 -14.77 5.81 -6.67
C HIS A 61 -14.76 5.13 -5.30
N ARG A 62 -14.58 5.92 -4.24
CA ARG A 62 -14.49 5.43 -2.86
C ARG A 62 -15.66 5.92 -2.04
N THR A 63 -16.12 5.08 -1.14
CA THR A 63 -17.16 5.40 -0.17
C THR A 63 -16.55 5.41 1.22
N PRO A 64 -16.21 6.58 1.77
CA PRO A 64 -15.64 6.68 3.10
C PRO A 64 -16.62 6.13 4.15
N PRO A 65 -16.12 5.49 5.22
CA PRO A 65 -16.95 5.07 6.33
C PRO A 65 -17.53 6.29 7.06
N ASP A 66 -18.75 6.17 7.54
CA ASP A 66 -19.37 7.19 8.42
C ASP A 66 -18.87 6.96 9.85
N LEU A 67 -17.71 7.55 10.16
CA LEU A 67 -17.03 7.35 11.43
C LEU A 67 -16.59 8.70 12.00
N ALA A 68 -17.16 9.07 13.14
CA ALA A 68 -16.74 10.25 13.89
C ALA A 68 -15.30 10.05 14.40
N ASN A 69 -14.43 11.05 14.18
CA ASN A 69 -13.00 11.03 14.55
C ASN A 69 -12.19 9.86 13.95
N GLY A 70 -12.72 9.21 12.90
CA GLY A 70 -12.01 8.13 12.20
C GLY A 70 -10.81 8.64 11.42
N ILE A 71 -9.77 7.81 11.36
CA ILE A 71 -8.63 8.00 10.49
C ILE A 71 -8.69 6.93 9.43
N VAL A 72 -8.68 7.32 8.15
CA VAL A 72 -8.66 6.39 7.02
C VAL A 72 -7.34 6.44 6.26
N SER A 73 -7.05 5.39 5.51
CA SER A 73 -5.86 5.34 4.67
C SER A 73 -5.89 6.43 3.60
N SER A 74 -4.77 7.15 3.45
CA SER A 74 -4.63 8.17 2.40
C SER A 74 -4.34 7.58 1.02
N CYS A 75 -4.00 6.31 0.91
CA CYS A 75 -3.68 5.68 -0.38
C CYS A 75 -3.96 4.17 -0.35
N ASP A 76 -4.06 3.58 -1.54
CA ASP A 76 -4.04 2.12 -1.70
C ASP A 76 -2.62 1.61 -1.51
N GLY A 77 -2.47 0.46 -0.86
CA GLY A 77 -1.15 -0.16 -0.69
C GLY A 77 -1.12 -1.22 0.40
N VAL A 78 0.09 -1.60 0.78
CA VAL A 78 0.35 -2.57 1.86
C VAL A 78 1.07 -1.86 3.00
N VAL A 79 0.64 -2.11 4.22
CA VAL A 79 1.32 -1.62 5.44
C VAL A 79 2.67 -2.30 5.56
N VAL A 80 3.75 -1.52 5.56
CA VAL A 80 5.12 -2.02 5.71
C VAL A 80 5.53 -2.04 7.18
N SER A 81 5.26 -0.94 7.90
CA SER A 81 5.56 -0.83 9.32
C SER A 81 4.59 0.11 10.03
N VAL A 82 4.44 -0.12 11.33
CA VAL A 82 3.75 0.76 12.28
C VAL A 82 4.72 0.99 13.43
N GLU A 83 5.24 2.20 13.56
CA GLU A 83 6.34 2.49 14.46
C GLU A 83 6.14 3.82 15.15
N ARG A 84 6.61 3.93 16.39
CA ARG A 84 6.70 5.20 17.09
C ARG A 84 7.95 5.94 16.64
N VAL A 85 7.80 7.11 16.03
CA VAL A 85 8.88 7.92 15.48
C VAL A 85 8.65 9.39 15.73
N GLU A 86 9.72 10.16 15.64
CA GLU A 86 9.62 11.62 15.53
C GLU A 86 9.19 12.01 14.13
N ALA A 87 8.20 12.91 14.03
CA ALA A 87 7.71 13.37 12.74
C ALA A 87 8.72 14.30 12.06
N PRO A 88 8.82 14.27 10.72
CA PRO A 88 9.61 15.23 9.97
C PRO A 88 9.19 16.68 10.26
N SER A 89 10.16 17.59 10.36
CA SER A 89 9.94 19.02 10.66
C SER A 89 9.04 19.71 9.63
N GLU A 90 9.04 19.23 8.40
CA GLU A 90 8.25 19.74 7.27
C GLU A 90 6.74 19.57 7.51
N LEU A 91 6.34 18.58 8.29
CA LEU A 91 4.93 18.39 8.68
C LEU A 91 4.46 19.43 9.71
N ARG A 92 5.37 20.08 10.43
CA ARG A 92 5.04 21.10 11.44
C ARG A 92 4.02 20.64 12.49
N LEU A 93 4.06 19.36 12.87
CA LEU A 93 3.18 18.80 13.88
C LEU A 93 3.52 19.38 15.26
N THR A 94 2.50 19.65 16.07
CA THR A 94 2.68 20.14 17.43
C THR A 94 3.28 19.06 18.35
N GLU A 95 2.87 17.81 18.16
CA GLU A 95 3.44 16.66 18.87
C GLU A 95 4.64 16.11 18.11
N SER A 96 5.80 16.04 18.76
CA SER A 96 7.03 15.48 18.19
C SER A 96 6.98 13.95 18.12
N ALA A 97 6.45 13.30 19.17
CA ALA A 97 6.31 11.85 19.22
C ALA A 97 5.01 11.43 18.53
N THR A 98 5.13 10.70 17.42
CA THR A 98 3.98 10.24 16.64
C THR A 98 4.09 8.76 16.32
N MET A 99 2.95 8.14 16.01
CA MET A 99 2.93 6.81 15.39
C MET A 99 2.94 6.98 13.87
N ARG A 100 3.96 6.46 13.21
CA ARG A 100 4.05 6.42 11.75
C ARG A 100 3.51 5.12 11.22
N ILE A 101 2.54 5.21 10.32
CA ILE A 101 2.02 4.11 9.52
C ILE A 101 2.64 4.25 8.12
N ARG A 102 3.51 3.35 7.75
CA ARG A 102 4.18 3.36 6.44
C ARG A 102 3.49 2.43 5.48
N VAL A 103 3.07 2.97 4.33
CA VAL A 103 2.35 2.25 3.29
C VAL A 103 3.14 2.30 1.99
N SER A 104 3.34 1.13 1.39
CA SER A 104 3.92 0.98 0.05
C SER A 104 2.81 0.77 -0.97
N SER A 105 2.80 1.58 -2.02
CA SER A 105 1.82 1.48 -3.12
C SER A 105 2.50 1.02 -4.40
N ALA A 106 1.95 -0.01 -5.03
CA ALA A 106 2.43 -0.49 -6.32
C ALA A 106 2.16 0.54 -7.44
N PRO A 107 2.95 0.55 -8.52
CA PRO A 107 2.69 1.39 -9.70
C PRO A 107 1.32 1.15 -10.34
N SER A 108 0.75 -0.04 -10.12
CA SER A 108 -0.60 -0.43 -10.58
C SER A 108 -1.73 -0.05 -9.62
N ALA A 109 -1.42 0.48 -8.44
CA ALA A 109 -2.43 0.96 -7.50
C ALA A 109 -3.17 2.18 -8.06
N THR A 110 -4.34 2.49 -7.49
CA THR A 110 -5.06 3.71 -7.89
C THR A 110 -4.26 4.96 -7.54
N ASN A 111 -4.33 5.96 -8.42
CA ASN A 111 -3.48 7.15 -8.31
C ASN A 111 -4.02 8.22 -7.36
N LYS A 112 -5.30 8.17 -6.99
CA LYS A 112 -5.89 9.17 -6.10
C LYS A 112 -5.37 9.02 -4.69
N VAL A 113 -5.13 10.14 -4.04
CA VAL A 113 -4.81 10.23 -2.61
C VAL A 113 -5.97 10.89 -1.88
N TYR A 114 -6.24 10.40 -0.67
CA TYR A 114 -7.46 10.68 0.08
C TYR A 114 -7.14 11.32 1.43
N THR A 115 -8.01 12.23 1.88
CA THR A 115 -7.89 12.88 3.19
C THR A 115 -8.02 11.86 4.31
N PRO A 116 -7.06 11.81 5.25
CA PRO A 116 -7.08 10.83 6.33
C PRO A 116 -8.14 11.12 7.39
N ILE A 117 -8.47 12.39 7.60
CA ILE A 117 -9.45 12.86 8.60
C ILE A 117 -10.36 13.93 8.00
N ALA A 118 -11.48 14.21 8.68
CA ALA A 118 -12.29 15.38 8.41
C ALA A 118 -11.76 16.55 9.24
N GLY A 119 -11.59 17.73 8.63
CA GLY A 119 -11.06 18.90 9.31
C GLY A 119 -10.59 19.97 8.35
N SER A 120 -9.45 20.61 8.64
CA SER A 120 -8.80 21.58 7.77
C SER A 120 -7.39 21.15 7.38
N LEU A 121 -6.94 21.56 6.20
CA LEU A 121 -5.55 21.42 5.78
C LEU A 121 -4.76 22.62 6.30
N GLU A 122 -3.92 22.44 7.31
CA GLU A 122 -3.15 23.53 7.92
C GLU A 122 -1.91 23.91 7.11
N SER A 123 -1.17 22.91 6.65
CA SER A 123 0.05 23.16 5.88
C SER A 123 0.19 22.18 4.72
N LEU A 124 0.83 22.67 3.66
CA LEU A 124 1.15 21.91 2.47
C LEU A 124 2.53 22.36 1.98
N ILE A 125 3.46 21.41 1.89
CA ILE A 125 4.80 21.63 1.32
C ILE A 125 5.01 20.59 0.23
N LEU A 126 5.38 21.06 -0.96
CA LEU A 126 5.69 20.21 -2.10
C LEU A 126 7.16 20.40 -2.47
N GLU A 127 7.92 19.31 -2.45
CA GLU A 127 9.31 19.25 -2.88
C GLU A 127 9.39 18.54 -4.22
N ALA A 128 9.93 19.24 -5.21
CA ALA A 128 10.14 18.65 -6.53
C ALA A 128 11.29 17.66 -6.48
N GLY A 129 11.07 16.48 -7.07
CA GLY A 129 12.12 15.48 -7.21
C GLY A 129 13.04 15.70 -8.42
N GLU A 130 14.05 14.87 -8.52
CA GLU A 130 15.02 14.89 -9.62
C GLU A 130 14.60 13.92 -10.75
N ASN A 131 14.86 14.31 -11.99
CA ASN A 131 14.49 13.52 -13.17
C ASN A 131 15.21 12.15 -13.27
N GLY A 132 16.25 11.93 -12.47
CA GLY A 132 17.03 10.69 -12.47
C GLY A 132 16.39 9.50 -11.75
N VAL A 133 15.31 9.72 -10.99
CA VAL A 133 14.67 8.70 -10.15
C VAL A 133 13.27 8.37 -10.68
N PRO A 134 13.13 7.37 -11.56
CA PRO A 134 11.85 7.08 -12.21
C PRO A 134 10.80 6.45 -11.26
N LEU A 135 11.23 5.69 -10.27
CA LEU A 135 10.36 5.00 -9.31
C LEU A 135 10.90 5.18 -7.89
N ALA A 136 10.01 5.30 -6.92
CA ALA A 136 10.36 5.35 -5.51
C ALA A 136 10.52 3.92 -4.96
N THR A 137 11.74 3.37 -5.02
CA THR A 137 12.05 2.02 -4.52
C THR A 137 12.17 1.99 -3.02
N ARG A 138 12.71 3.05 -2.42
CA ARG A 138 12.82 3.24 -0.97
C ARG A 138 12.21 4.58 -0.57
N PRO A 139 11.60 4.68 0.62
CA PRO A 139 10.95 5.92 1.04
C PRO A 139 11.91 7.08 1.32
N GLU A 140 13.18 6.77 1.57
CA GLU A 140 14.22 7.75 1.92
C GLU A 140 15.16 8.08 0.76
N ASP A 141 14.95 7.51 -0.44
CA ASP A 141 15.80 7.79 -1.60
C ASP A 141 15.84 9.31 -1.90
N ASP A 142 17.03 9.81 -2.21
CA ASP A 142 17.19 11.19 -2.66
C ASP A 142 16.55 11.39 -4.05
N GLY A 143 16.20 12.61 -4.36
CA GLY A 143 15.60 12.95 -5.64
C GLY A 143 14.14 12.53 -5.84
N LEU A 144 13.46 12.01 -4.82
CA LEU A 144 12.02 11.76 -4.87
C LEU A 144 11.22 13.06 -4.83
N THR A 145 10.11 13.12 -5.56
CA THR A 145 9.08 14.13 -5.31
C THR A 145 8.38 13.82 -3.99
N ARG A 146 8.37 14.78 -3.07
CA ARG A 146 7.73 14.63 -1.77
C ARG A 146 6.66 15.68 -1.55
N ALA A 147 5.59 15.28 -0.88
CA ALA A 147 4.57 16.22 -0.41
C ALA A 147 4.32 15.95 1.08
N TYR A 148 4.30 17.02 1.85
CA TYR A 148 4.02 17.01 3.28
C TYR A 148 2.75 17.78 3.52
N LEU A 149 1.76 17.15 4.13
CA LEU A 149 0.46 17.74 4.42
C LEU A 149 0.11 17.53 5.88
N THR A 150 -0.40 18.56 6.52
CA THR A 150 -0.86 18.49 7.90
C THR A 150 -2.34 18.83 7.95
N PHE A 151 -3.11 17.86 8.39
CA PHE A 151 -4.55 17.98 8.60
C PHE A 151 -4.83 18.18 10.09
N GLU A 152 -5.76 19.06 10.40
CA GLU A 152 -6.17 19.34 11.77
C GLU A 152 -7.66 19.05 11.95
N SER A 153 -8.00 18.45 13.06
CA SER A 153 -9.37 18.22 13.49
C SER A 153 -9.48 18.35 15.02
N ARG A 154 -10.22 19.33 15.48
CA ARG A 154 -10.51 19.54 16.91
C ARG A 154 -9.26 19.61 17.81
N GLY A 155 -8.21 20.27 17.31
CA GLY A 155 -6.95 20.42 18.04
C GLY A 155 -6.00 19.23 17.92
N GLN A 156 -6.33 18.21 17.15
CA GLN A 156 -5.46 17.08 16.87
C GLN A 156 -5.00 17.09 15.42
N GLN A 157 -3.73 16.82 15.21
CA GLN A 157 -3.10 16.88 13.90
C GLN A 157 -2.74 15.49 13.39
N VAL A 158 -2.93 15.28 12.08
CA VAL A 158 -2.50 14.09 11.35
C VAL A 158 -1.64 14.54 10.18
N GLY A 159 -0.40 14.07 10.15
CA GLY A 159 0.53 14.34 9.06
C GLY A 159 0.46 13.27 7.97
N VAL A 160 0.60 13.68 6.72
CA VAL A 160 0.74 12.77 5.58
C VAL A 160 1.97 13.17 4.79
N ARG A 161 2.91 12.26 4.63
CA ARG A 161 4.05 12.39 3.72
C ARG A 161 3.84 11.46 2.54
N LEU A 162 3.79 12.02 1.35
CA LEU A 162 3.77 11.27 0.09
C LEU A 162 5.16 11.32 -0.53
N ALA A 163 5.64 10.21 -1.08
CA ALA A 163 6.86 10.16 -1.85
C ALA A 163 6.66 9.33 -3.12
N SER A 164 7.10 9.86 -4.26
CA SER A 164 7.01 9.21 -5.56
C SER A 164 8.27 9.49 -6.38
N GLY A 165 8.43 8.86 -7.55
CA GLY A 165 9.55 9.13 -8.43
C GLY A 165 9.62 10.60 -8.85
N GLY A 166 10.81 11.10 -9.19
CA GLY A 166 11.05 12.49 -9.58
C GLY A 166 10.80 12.80 -11.05
N PHE A 167 10.59 11.80 -11.91
CA PHE A 167 10.40 12.01 -13.33
C PHE A 167 8.95 12.38 -13.66
N GLY A 168 8.74 13.59 -14.22
CA GLY A 168 7.44 14.11 -14.62
C GLY A 168 6.55 14.55 -13.43
N PRO A 169 5.31 14.96 -13.70
CA PRO A 169 4.35 15.40 -12.67
C PRO A 169 3.81 14.18 -11.90
N ARG A 170 4.48 13.84 -10.81
CA ARG A 170 4.17 12.65 -10.02
C ARG A 170 3.13 12.87 -8.95
N ILE A 171 3.18 14.03 -8.29
CA ILE A 171 2.25 14.42 -7.24
C ILE A 171 1.60 15.73 -7.67
N GLU A 172 0.29 15.70 -7.83
CA GLU A 172 -0.54 16.88 -8.11
C GLU A 172 -1.61 16.98 -7.02
N LEU A 173 -1.67 18.13 -6.37
CA LEU A 173 -2.58 18.37 -5.27
C LEU A 173 -3.68 19.34 -5.75
N SER A 174 -4.92 19.06 -5.37
CA SER A 174 -6.11 19.82 -5.73
C SER A 174 -6.67 20.64 -4.55
N THR A 175 -5.96 20.64 -3.42
CA THR A 175 -6.32 21.37 -2.21
C THR A 175 -5.21 22.32 -1.83
N GLU A 176 -5.56 23.42 -1.14
CA GLU A 176 -4.65 24.45 -0.64
C GLU A 176 -4.70 24.50 0.89
N ALA A 177 -3.66 25.10 1.49
CA ALA A 177 -3.66 25.34 2.93
C ALA A 177 -4.83 26.27 3.32
N GLY A 178 -5.59 25.88 4.35
CA GLY A 178 -6.81 26.56 4.80
C GLY A 178 -8.10 25.90 4.32
N ASP A 179 -8.03 24.97 3.36
CA ASP A 179 -9.22 24.27 2.86
C ASP A 179 -9.85 23.36 3.92
N ILE A 180 -11.19 23.34 3.96
CA ILE A 180 -11.96 22.40 4.77
C ILE A 180 -12.14 21.11 3.99
N VAL A 181 -11.68 20.02 4.56
CA VAL A 181 -11.68 18.69 3.96
C VAL A 181 -12.63 17.73 4.67
N ARG A 182 -13.18 16.78 3.91
CA ARG A 182 -14.03 15.71 4.47
C ARG A 182 -13.27 14.40 4.43
N LEU A 183 -13.52 13.54 5.41
CA LEU A 183 -12.94 12.20 5.51
C LEU A 183 -13.01 11.44 4.17
N GLY A 184 -11.88 10.85 3.76
CA GLY A 184 -11.80 10.00 2.58
C GLY A 184 -12.11 10.67 1.25
N ARG A 185 -12.11 12.00 1.17
CA ARG A 185 -12.23 12.72 -0.11
C ARG A 185 -10.89 12.77 -0.82
N PRO A 186 -10.87 12.64 -2.16
CA PRO A 186 -9.64 12.80 -2.91
C PRO A 186 -9.15 14.25 -2.81
N PHE A 187 -7.88 14.45 -2.47
CA PHE A 187 -7.22 15.75 -2.41
C PHE A 187 -6.09 15.90 -3.43
N GLY A 188 -5.79 14.86 -4.16
CA GLY A 188 -4.75 14.90 -5.16
C GLY A 188 -4.59 13.60 -5.92
N THR A 189 -3.54 13.58 -6.73
CA THR A 189 -3.15 12.42 -7.54
C THR A 189 -1.66 12.15 -7.34
N ARG A 190 -1.31 10.90 -7.10
CA ARG A 190 0.08 10.41 -7.05
C ARG A 190 0.24 9.30 -8.07
N ARG A 191 0.98 9.55 -9.14
CA ARG A 191 1.11 8.62 -10.28
C ARG A 191 2.22 7.59 -10.04
N LEU A 192 1.96 6.36 -10.52
CA LEU A 192 2.88 5.22 -10.51
C LEU A 192 3.35 4.79 -9.11
N GLY A 193 2.46 4.84 -8.14
CA GLY A 193 2.72 4.35 -6.80
C GLY A 193 3.75 5.16 -6.01
N GLY A 194 4.43 4.49 -5.09
CA GLY A 194 5.41 5.07 -4.19
C GLY A 194 5.07 4.84 -2.73
N TRP A 195 5.51 5.75 -1.87
CA TRP A 195 5.37 5.63 -0.42
C TRP A 195 4.40 6.65 0.14
N CYS A 196 3.69 6.24 1.18
CA CYS A 196 2.82 7.10 1.96
C CYS A 196 3.05 6.82 3.43
N ASP A 197 3.54 7.80 4.16
CA ASP A 197 3.69 7.74 5.60
C ASP A 197 2.59 8.61 6.23
N ILE A 198 1.80 8.01 7.12
CA ILE A 198 0.74 8.70 7.87
C ILE A 198 1.19 8.79 9.31
N TYR A 199 1.28 10.01 9.83
CA TYR A 199 1.71 10.33 11.18
C TYR A 199 0.49 10.71 12.01
N VAL A 200 0.22 9.95 13.04
CA VAL A 200 -0.91 10.16 13.95
C VAL A 200 -0.42 10.40 15.37
N PRO A 201 -1.19 11.07 16.23
CA PRO A 201 -0.84 11.24 17.63
C PRO A 201 -0.48 9.91 18.30
N SER A 202 0.47 9.94 19.23
CA SER A 202 0.99 8.74 19.88
C SER A 202 -0.06 7.96 20.69
N ASN A 203 -1.13 8.65 21.10
CA ASN A 203 -2.27 8.08 21.84
C ASN A 203 -3.41 7.58 20.96
N THR A 204 -3.21 7.50 19.64
CA THR A 204 -4.20 6.99 18.70
C THR A 204 -4.31 5.47 18.80
N GLY A 205 -5.52 4.95 18.97
CA GLY A 205 -5.80 3.51 18.86
C GLY A 205 -5.67 3.04 17.42
N ILE A 206 -4.58 2.34 17.09
CA ILE A 206 -4.31 1.82 15.75
C ILE A 206 -4.95 0.44 15.60
N LEU A 207 -5.64 0.21 14.45
CA LEU A 207 -6.42 -0.99 14.17
C LEU A 207 -5.82 -1.85 13.04
N ILE A 208 -4.62 -1.53 12.60
CA ILE A 208 -3.98 -2.17 11.44
C ILE A 208 -2.62 -2.76 11.81
N TRP A 209 -2.17 -3.73 11.00
CA TRP A 209 -0.94 -4.49 11.22
C TRP A 209 -0.05 -4.46 9.97
N PRO A 210 1.26 -4.59 10.13
CA PRO A 210 2.18 -4.80 9.00
C PRO A 210 1.75 -6.00 8.14
N GLY A 211 1.85 -5.84 6.80
CA GLY A 211 1.39 -6.83 5.83
C GLY A 211 -0.08 -6.68 5.39
N GLN A 212 -0.89 -5.90 6.09
CA GLN A 212 -2.29 -5.66 5.73
C GLN A 212 -2.41 -4.80 4.47
N THR A 213 -3.32 -5.17 3.57
CA THR A 213 -3.67 -4.36 2.39
C THR A 213 -4.67 -3.28 2.78
N LEU A 214 -4.40 -2.06 2.37
CA LEU A 214 -5.24 -0.89 2.61
C LEU A 214 -5.91 -0.42 1.33
N ILE A 215 -7.13 0.06 1.48
CA ILE A 215 -7.91 0.74 0.45
C ILE A 215 -8.02 2.22 0.85
N GLY A 216 -7.42 3.10 0.04
CA GLY A 216 -7.40 4.55 0.30
C GLY A 216 -8.81 5.13 0.39
N GLY A 217 -9.06 5.96 1.40
CA GLY A 217 -10.34 6.57 1.67
C GLY A 217 -11.41 5.67 2.31
N GLU A 218 -11.16 4.34 2.43
CA GLU A 218 -12.13 3.38 2.97
C GLU A 218 -11.61 2.60 4.18
N THR A 219 -10.34 2.14 4.17
CA THR A 219 -9.81 1.37 5.29
C THR A 219 -9.55 2.27 6.49
N VAL A 220 -10.16 1.92 7.62
CA VAL A 220 -9.97 2.61 8.89
C VAL A 220 -8.63 2.21 9.49
N LEU A 221 -7.78 3.19 9.76
CA LEU A 221 -6.47 3.00 10.40
C LEU A 221 -6.57 3.06 11.92
N GLY A 222 -7.50 3.88 12.43
CA GLY A 222 -7.68 4.12 13.84
C GLY A 222 -8.70 5.22 14.11
N ARG A 223 -8.72 5.71 15.36
CA ARG A 223 -9.56 6.82 15.79
C ARG A 223 -8.75 7.83 16.58
N LEU A 224 -8.98 9.11 16.28
CA LEU A 224 -8.50 10.19 17.13
C LEU A 224 -9.25 10.16 18.47
N LYS A 225 -8.53 10.43 19.55
CA LYS A 225 -9.10 10.48 20.89
C LYS A 225 -10.14 11.61 20.98
N SER A 226 -11.33 11.34 21.48
CA SER A 226 -12.31 12.39 21.75
C SER A 226 -12.06 13.03 23.12
N GLN A 227 -12.27 14.35 23.25
CA GLN A 227 -12.28 14.99 24.56
C GLN A 227 -13.45 14.41 25.37
N GLY A 228 -13.13 13.54 26.34
CA GLY A 228 -14.13 12.88 27.20
C GLY A 228 -14.21 11.37 27.04
N ASP A 229 -13.50 10.76 26.08
CA ASP A 229 -13.31 9.33 26.08
C ASP A 229 -12.42 8.93 27.28
N PRO A 230 -12.86 8.05 28.17
CA PRO A 230 -11.98 7.51 29.19
C PRO A 230 -10.79 6.87 28.52
N ASP A 231 -9.61 7.02 29.10
CA ASP A 231 -8.39 6.39 28.60
C ASP A 231 -8.58 4.87 28.60
N LEU A 232 -9.02 4.31 27.49
CA LEU A 232 -9.13 2.86 27.29
C LEU A 232 -7.76 2.15 27.41
N PHE A 233 -6.67 2.93 27.46
CA PHE A 233 -5.29 2.43 27.50
C PHE A 233 -4.48 2.97 28.70
N ASP A 234 -5.07 3.73 29.63
CA ASP A 234 -4.35 4.25 30.80
C ASP A 234 -4.00 3.16 31.84
N GLY A 235 -4.34 1.92 31.57
CA GLY A 235 -3.99 0.74 32.37
C GLY A 235 -2.90 -0.16 31.81
N MET A 236 -2.45 0.06 30.55
CA MET A 236 -1.38 -0.73 29.97
C MET A 236 -0.07 0.07 30.02
N THR A 237 0.73 -0.18 31.02
CA THR A 237 2.10 0.32 31.08
C THR A 237 2.91 -0.28 29.94
N ALA A 238 3.96 0.43 29.48
CA ALA A 238 4.84 -0.03 28.38
C ALA A 238 5.44 -1.43 28.64
N GLU A 239 5.47 -1.89 29.88
CA GLU A 239 5.91 -3.23 30.28
C GLU A 239 4.88 -4.33 29.97
N GLU A 240 3.56 -4.01 29.99
CA GLU A 240 2.50 -4.96 29.62
C GLU A 240 2.33 -5.14 28.09
N GLN A 241 2.90 -4.25 27.29
CA GLN A 241 2.92 -4.41 25.84
C GLN A 241 4.03 -5.37 25.37
N GLU A 242 5.03 -5.63 26.19
CA GLU A 242 6.09 -6.61 25.90
C GLU A 242 5.69 -8.02 26.34
N GLU A 243 4.71 -8.14 27.25
CA GLU A 243 4.00 -9.37 27.59
C GLU A 243 2.61 -9.44 26.94
N ALA A 244 2.50 -9.20 25.64
CA ALA A 244 1.36 -9.74 24.91
C ALA A 244 1.39 -11.26 25.16
N PRO A 245 0.28 -11.88 25.66
CA PRO A 245 0.30 -13.32 25.88
C PRO A 245 0.62 -13.93 24.52
N VAL A 246 1.84 -14.44 24.39
CA VAL A 246 2.08 -15.52 23.46
C VAL A 246 0.96 -16.49 23.83
N LEU A 247 -0.06 -16.59 22.96
CA LEU A 247 -1.00 -17.68 23.02
C LEU A 247 -0.10 -18.91 23.10
N GLN A 248 0.13 -19.36 24.34
CA GLN A 248 0.58 -20.71 24.58
C GLN A 248 -0.56 -21.52 23.96
N VAL A 249 -0.37 -21.86 22.70
CA VAL A 249 -1.00 -23.03 22.16
C VAL A 249 -0.61 -24.07 23.18
N GLU A 250 -1.54 -24.40 24.11
CA GLU A 250 -1.42 -25.64 24.84
C GLU A 250 -1.22 -26.68 23.77
N THR A 251 0.02 -27.07 23.61
CA THR A 251 0.37 -28.26 22.88
C THR A 251 -0.33 -29.34 23.65
N GLU A 252 -1.58 -29.69 23.26
CA GLU A 252 -2.16 -30.97 23.60
C GLU A 252 -1.05 -31.96 23.31
N ALA A 253 -0.67 -32.68 24.34
CA ALA A 253 0.40 -33.67 24.29
C ALA A 253 0.25 -34.44 22.99
N GLU A 254 1.21 -34.30 22.10
CA GLU A 254 1.35 -35.17 20.95
C GLU A 254 1.30 -36.58 21.50
N PRO A 255 0.43 -37.45 20.94
CA PRO A 255 0.48 -38.86 21.30
C PRO A 255 1.92 -39.32 20.99
N GLU A 256 2.55 -39.97 22.00
CA GLU A 256 3.82 -40.66 21.78
C GLU A 256 3.64 -41.57 20.58
N ILE A 257 4.14 -41.10 19.43
CA ILE A 257 4.32 -41.95 18.27
C ILE A 257 5.53 -42.80 18.65
N GLU A 258 5.28 -44.08 18.96
CA GLU A 258 6.32 -45.06 18.97
C GLU A 258 7.09 -44.94 17.67
N GLU A 259 8.34 -44.52 17.76
CA GLU A 259 9.29 -44.55 16.63
C GLU A 259 9.44 -46.00 16.17
N GLU A 260 8.62 -46.43 15.20
CA GLU A 260 9.04 -47.51 14.32
C GLU A 260 10.19 -46.97 13.50
N GLU A 261 11.41 -47.39 13.85
CA GLU A 261 12.61 -47.20 13.06
C GLU A 261 12.40 -47.83 11.66
N ASP A 262 11.85 -47.02 10.74
CA ASP A 262 11.88 -47.32 9.31
C ASP A 262 13.24 -46.86 8.75
N ASP A 263 14.19 -47.82 8.76
CA ASP A 263 15.60 -47.69 8.35
C ASP A 263 15.79 -47.42 6.82
N ASP A 264 14.81 -46.88 6.10
CA ASP A 264 14.86 -46.78 4.63
C ASP A 264 14.87 -45.35 4.07
N TYR A 265 15.21 -44.33 4.93
CA TYR A 265 15.46 -42.97 4.42
C TYR A 265 16.96 -42.72 4.28
N PRO A 266 17.48 -42.45 3.07
CA PRO A 266 18.89 -42.09 2.91
C PRO A 266 19.20 -40.78 3.63
N SER A 267 20.36 -40.76 4.31
CA SER A 267 20.82 -39.56 5.04
C SER A 267 20.98 -38.37 4.07
N PRO A 268 20.81 -37.11 4.56
CA PRO A 268 20.92 -35.92 3.72
C PRO A 268 22.21 -35.78 2.93
N ASP A 269 23.27 -36.45 3.36
CA ASP A 269 24.59 -36.45 2.70
C ASP A 269 24.72 -37.43 1.55
N GLU A 270 23.74 -38.33 1.37
CA GLU A 270 23.74 -39.34 0.27
C GLU A 270 22.91 -38.91 -0.95
N VAL A 271 22.13 -37.81 -0.81
CA VAL A 271 21.32 -37.29 -1.92
C VAL A 271 22.18 -36.34 -2.77
N SER A 272 22.83 -36.85 -3.76
CA SER A 272 23.48 -36.01 -4.78
C SER A 272 22.43 -35.30 -5.60
N VAL A 273 22.37 -33.95 -5.49
CA VAL A 273 21.49 -33.12 -6.33
C VAL A 273 22.11 -33.06 -7.73
N PRO A 274 21.40 -33.50 -8.78
CA PRO A 274 21.93 -33.41 -10.15
C PRO A 274 22.06 -31.94 -10.57
N GLU A 275 23.17 -31.58 -11.18
CA GLU A 275 23.38 -30.22 -11.72
C GLU A 275 22.63 -30.00 -13.05
N ASP A 276 22.18 -31.05 -13.72
CA ASP A 276 21.47 -30.97 -15.00
C ASP A 276 19.94 -31.01 -14.80
N PRO A 277 19.20 -29.95 -15.23
CA PRO A 277 17.74 -29.91 -15.17
C PRO A 277 17.06 -31.13 -15.84
N ALA A 278 17.67 -31.74 -16.88
CA ALA A 278 17.11 -32.88 -17.55
C ALA A 278 17.07 -34.13 -16.65
N GLU A 279 18.04 -34.32 -15.78
CA GLU A 279 18.05 -35.42 -14.80
C GLU A 279 17.01 -35.22 -13.70
N ILE A 280 16.75 -34.00 -13.28
CA ILE A 280 15.70 -33.68 -12.29
C ILE A 280 14.34 -34.09 -12.84
N PHE A 281 14.04 -33.73 -14.09
CA PHE A 281 12.79 -34.13 -14.75
C PHE A 281 12.67 -35.62 -14.98
N ALA A 282 13.75 -36.32 -15.24
CA ALA A 282 13.74 -37.77 -15.38
C ALA A 282 13.39 -38.47 -14.06
N ARG A 283 14.00 -38.05 -12.96
CA ARG A 283 13.70 -38.55 -11.59
C ARG A 283 12.28 -38.27 -11.15
N LEU A 284 11.75 -37.06 -11.43
CA LEU A 284 10.36 -36.73 -11.13
C LEU A 284 9.36 -37.58 -11.89
N ARG A 285 9.64 -37.91 -13.17
CA ARG A 285 8.79 -38.81 -13.96
C ARG A 285 8.84 -40.25 -13.43
N GLU A 286 9.99 -40.71 -12.97
CA GLU A 286 10.14 -42.04 -12.40
C GLU A 286 9.42 -42.16 -11.05
N ALA A 287 9.52 -41.13 -10.19
CA ALA A 287 8.78 -41.05 -8.93
C ALA A 287 7.25 -41.01 -9.14
N ALA A 288 6.76 -40.24 -10.11
CA ALA A 288 5.35 -40.19 -10.45
C ALA A 288 4.81 -41.53 -10.98
N ARG A 289 5.64 -42.28 -11.71
CA ARG A 289 5.28 -43.64 -12.21
C ARG A 289 5.18 -44.65 -11.08
N LYS A 290 6.10 -44.62 -10.11
CA LYS A 290 6.04 -45.51 -8.93
C LYS A 290 4.80 -45.25 -8.06
N HIS A 291 4.35 -44.00 -7.91
CA HIS A 291 3.13 -43.68 -7.17
C HIS A 291 1.85 -44.03 -7.94
N GLY A 292 1.86 -44.07 -9.27
CA GLY A 292 0.70 -44.46 -10.10
C GLY A 292 0.50 -45.95 -10.25
N GLU A 293 1.43 -46.80 -9.79
CA GLU A 293 1.32 -48.26 -9.81
C GLU A 293 0.85 -48.87 -8.47
N MET A 294 0.57 -48.00 -7.45
CA MET A 294 0.10 -48.42 -6.12
C MET A 294 -1.39 -48.14 -5.84
N ASP A 295 -2.17 -47.74 -6.85
CA ASP A 295 -3.64 -47.63 -6.80
C ASP A 295 -4.33 -48.76 -7.57
#